data_955bc91127d4e20ef0cbdb417bb00ddf
#
_entry.id   955bc91127d4e20ef0cbdb417bb00ddf
#
_cell.length_a   1.000
_cell.length_b   1.000
_cell.length_c   1.000
_cell.angle_alpha   90.00
_cell.angle_beta   90.00
_cell.angle_gamma   90.00
#
_symmetry.space_group_name_H-M   'P 1'
#
loop_
_entity.id
_entity.type
_entity.pdbx_description
1 polymer ?
#
loop_
_entity_poly.entity_id
_entity_poly.type
_entity_poly.pdbx_seq_one_letter_code
_entity_poly.pdbx_strand_id
1 'polypeptide(L)'
;MTEKETRRKRGLNGNTLRVVGMAFVFAGIVGRGVIQTHMLGMKGVNSAELLNIMENAPNAMMLTTFSIVLQILETCAIPIFAMLLVVGMQNTSDFKTYFQRVLGLALVSEIPYNLAFSGKLFDFGGRNAVWGVLLSLFMLYLFERFEDEEKKRRLLKFFIVIVTFLWCQMLKVDHGAALVILVSILWAFRKK
;
A
#
# COMPACT_ATOMS: atom_id res chain seq x y z
N MET A 1 -41.29 -3.94 25.48
CA MET A 1 -40.49 -3.68 24.26
C MET A 1 -39.18 -3.07 24.73
N THR A 2 -38.12 -3.84 24.66
CA THR A 2 -36.87 -3.60 25.39
C THR A 2 -35.90 -2.76 24.56
N GLU A 3 -35.43 -1.72 25.19
CA GLU A 3 -34.42 -0.71 24.75
C GLU A 3 -33.02 -1.27 24.31
N LYS A 4 -32.96 -2.57 24.00
CA LYS A 4 -31.73 -3.31 23.70
C LYS A 4 -31.37 -3.43 22.20
N GLU A 5 -32.19 -2.96 21.29
CA GLU A 5 -31.98 -3.19 19.84
C GLU A 5 -31.27 -2.05 19.06
N THR A 6 -30.94 -0.94 19.69
CA THR A 6 -30.39 0.24 18.98
C THR A 6 -28.89 0.48 19.17
N ARG A 7 -28.12 -0.45 19.70
CA ARG A 7 -26.66 -0.41 19.61
C ARG A 7 -26.18 -1.07 18.31
N ARG A 8 -26.63 -0.58 17.19
CA ARG A 8 -25.93 -0.78 15.91
C ARG A 8 -24.49 -0.29 16.11
N LYS A 9 -23.57 -1.24 16.25
CA LYS A 9 -22.13 -0.93 16.31
C LYS A 9 -21.83 -0.01 15.12
N ARG A 10 -21.57 1.27 15.38
CA ARG A 10 -21.09 2.22 14.38
C ARG A 10 -19.67 1.79 13.99
N GLY A 11 -19.57 0.76 13.18
CA GLY A 11 -18.34 0.44 12.47
C GLY A 11 -18.06 1.55 11.45
N LEU A 12 -16.81 1.89 11.26
CA LEU A 12 -16.40 2.82 10.19
C LEU A 12 -16.91 2.27 8.86
N ASN A 13 -17.59 3.12 8.09
CA ASN A 13 -18.08 2.75 6.77
C ASN A 13 -16.87 2.46 5.85
N GLY A 14 -16.94 1.40 5.03
CA GLY A 14 -15.88 1.05 4.09
C GLY A 14 -15.47 2.19 3.16
N ASN A 15 -16.42 3.06 2.79
CA ASN A 15 -16.11 4.26 2.01
C ASN A 15 -15.30 5.29 2.80
N THR A 16 -15.60 5.48 4.08
CA THR A 16 -14.82 6.37 4.96
C THR A 16 -13.38 5.86 5.10
N LEU A 17 -13.20 4.54 5.29
CA LEU A 17 -11.87 3.93 5.36
C LEU A 17 -11.07 4.12 4.05
N ARG A 18 -11.72 3.99 2.89
CA ARG A 18 -11.08 4.26 1.58
C ARG A 18 -10.61 5.70 1.47
N VAL A 19 -11.46 6.66 1.83
CA VAL A 19 -11.12 8.08 1.77
C VAL A 19 -9.98 8.42 2.73
N VAL A 20 -10.01 7.92 3.96
CA VAL A 20 -8.93 8.11 4.94
C VAL A 20 -7.62 7.49 4.44
N GLY A 21 -7.66 6.24 3.94
CA GLY A 21 -6.49 5.60 3.36
C GLY A 21 -5.88 6.37 2.19
N MET A 22 -6.73 6.88 1.27
CA MET A 22 -6.26 7.72 0.15
C MET A 22 -5.65 9.04 0.65
N ALA A 23 -6.24 9.69 1.65
CA ALA A 23 -5.68 10.90 2.24
C ALA A 23 -4.30 10.66 2.85
N PHE A 24 -4.08 9.52 3.52
CA PHE A 24 -2.78 9.16 4.09
C PHE A 24 -1.73 8.88 2.99
N VAL A 25 -2.09 8.17 1.92
CA VAL A 25 -1.18 7.97 0.77
C VAL A 25 -0.83 9.31 0.13
N PHE A 26 -1.81 10.19 -0.05
CA PHE A 26 -1.56 11.53 -0.60
C PHE A 26 -0.61 12.34 0.29
N ALA A 27 -0.77 12.29 1.61
CA ALA A 27 0.14 12.93 2.56
C ALA A 27 1.59 12.44 2.38
N GLY A 28 1.80 11.13 2.21
CA GLY A 28 3.12 10.54 1.95
C GLY A 28 3.73 10.99 0.63
N ILE A 29 2.93 11.06 -0.44
CA ILE A 29 3.39 11.58 -1.74
C ILE A 29 3.85 13.03 -1.60
N VAL A 30 3.12 13.87 -0.88
CA VAL A 30 3.52 15.25 -0.59
C VAL A 30 4.82 15.28 0.22
N GLY A 31 4.93 14.46 1.26
CA GLY A 31 6.14 14.39 2.11
C GLY A 31 7.38 13.99 1.30
N ARG A 32 7.35 12.85 0.63
CA ARG A 32 8.51 12.33 -0.11
C ARG A 32 8.69 13.02 -1.47
N GLY A 33 7.63 13.13 -2.26
CA GLY A 33 7.70 13.65 -3.61
C GLY A 33 7.93 15.16 -3.65
N VAL A 34 7.07 15.93 -2.98
CA VAL A 34 7.15 17.39 -3.03
C VAL A 34 8.27 17.91 -2.12
N ILE A 35 8.23 17.57 -0.83
CA ILE A 35 9.14 18.18 0.14
C ILE A 35 10.55 17.64 -0.02
N GLN A 36 10.77 16.34 0.09
CA GLN A 36 12.13 15.77 0.04
C GLN A 36 12.74 15.83 -1.36
N THR A 37 11.97 15.45 -2.38
CA THR A 37 12.53 15.34 -3.74
C THR A 37 12.66 16.70 -4.43
N HIS A 38 11.58 17.52 -4.39
CA HIS A 38 11.57 18.78 -5.16
C HIS A 38 12.00 20.00 -4.37
N MET A 39 11.60 20.14 -3.10
CA MET A 39 11.98 21.32 -2.30
C MET A 39 13.38 21.22 -1.71
N LEU A 40 13.77 20.04 -1.22
CA LEU A 40 15.06 19.82 -0.58
C LEU A 40 16.10 19.16 -1.48
N GLY A 41 15.72 18.69 -2.66
CA GLY A 41 16.65 18.05 -3.60
C GLY A 41 17.30 16.76 -3.09
N MET A 42 16.69 16.09 -2.11
CA MET A 42 17.27 14.92 -1.42
C MET A 42 17.29 13.62 -2.25
N LYS A 43 16.90 13.65 -3.51
CA LYS A 43 16.86 12.46 -4.35
C LYS A 43 18.25 12.03 -4.77
N GLY A 44 18.64 10.82 -4.41
CA GLY A 44 19.93 10.24 -4.82
C GLY A 44 21.16 10.85 -4.16
N VAL A 45 20.96 11.65 -3.11
CA VAL A 45 21.98 12.36 -2.35
C VAL A 45 22.65 11.40 -1.36
N ASN A 46 23.98 11.47 -1.25
CA ASN A 46 24.72 10.70 -0.26
C ASN A 46 24.63 11.34 1.15
N SER A 47 25.09 10.63 2.19
CA SER A 47 24.96 11.09 3.58
C SER A 47 25.67 12.43 3.86
N ALA A 48 26.77 12.72 3.18
CA ALA A 48 27.52 13.96 3.36
C ALA A 48 26.81 15.16 2.71
N GLU A 49 26.23 14.95 1.53
CA GLU A 49 25.41 15.96 0.85
C GLU A 49 24.11 16.23 1.61
N LEU A 50 23.53 15.21 2.22
CA LEU A 50 22.34 15.34 3.04
C LEU A 50 22.58 16.20 4.27
N LEU A 51 23.72 16.02 4.96
CA LEU A 51 24.15 16.88 6.06
C LEU A 51 24.36 18.33 5.58
N ASN A 52 25.00 18.53 4.45
CA ASN A 52 25.22 19.87 3.88
C ASN A 52 23.88 20.57 3.56
N ILE A 53 22.90 19.87 3.00
CA ILE A 53 21.56 20.40 2.74
C ILE A 53 20.88 20.78 4.07
N MET A 54 20.99 19.93 5.11
CA MET A 54 20.39 20.20 6.40
C MET A 54 21.02 21.39 7.14
N GLU A 55 22.33 21.63 6.96
CA GLU A 55 23.04 22.74 7.58
C GLU A 55 22.84 24.07 6.87
N ASN A 56 22.78 24.05 5.54
CA ASN A 56 22.83 25.28 4.73
C ASN A 56 21.47 25.74 4.17
N ALA A 57 20.47 24.85 4.08
CA ALA A 57 19.16 25.25 3.56
C ALA A 57 18.28 25.84 4.67
N PRO A 58 17.71 27.04 4.48
CA PRO A 58 16.79 27.64 5.44
C PRO A 58 15.60 26.70 5.69
N ASN A 59 15.30 26.43 6.95
CA ASN A 59 14.18 25.55 7.36
C ASN A 59 14.29 24.08 6.91
N ALA A 60 15.43 23.59 6.39
CA ALA A 60 15.58 22.21 5.92
C ALA A 60 15.21 21.19 7.01
N MET A 61 15.64 21.43 8.25
CA MET A 61 15.33 20.56 9.37
C MET A 61 13.83 20.50 9.68
N MET A 62 13.14 21.64 9.63
CA MET A 62 11.70 21.72 9.84
C MET A 62 10.94 21.00 8.70
N LEU A 63 11.32 21.24 7.46
CA LEU A 63 10.72 20.61 6.28
C LEU A 63 10.95 19.10 6.28
N THR A 64 12.15 18.65 6.63
CA THR A 64 12.46 17.21 6.75
C THR A 64 11.62 16.55 7.84
N THR A 65 11.53 17.17 9.03
CA THR A 65 10.71 16.66 10.13
C THR A 65 9.24 16.57 9.72
N PHE A 66 8.70 17.60 9.10
CA PHE A 66 7.31 17.60 8.60
C PHE A 66 7.09 16.51 7.54
N SER A 67 8.03 16.34 6.63
CA SER A 67 8.00 15.27 5.64
C SER A 67 7.97 13.87 6.27
N ILE A 68 8.78 13.63 7.32
CA ILE A 68 8.79 12.36 8.05
C ILE A 68 7.43 12.10 8.71
N VAL A 69 6.82 13.11 9.33
CA VAL A 69 5.48 12.97 9.92
C VAL A 69 4.45 12.55 8.85
N LEU A 70 4.48 13.18 7.67
CA LEU A 70 3.59 12.80 6.56
C LEU A 70 3.83 11.36 6.07
N GLN A 71 5.07 10.90 6.06
CA GLN A 71 5.41 9.50 5.71
C GLN A 71 4.94 8.51 6.79
N ILE A 72 5.00 8.87 8.06
CA ILE A 72 4.44 8.04 9.13
C ILE A 72 2.92 7.90 8.95
N LEU A 73 2.22 8.98 8.60
CA LEU A 73 0.79 8.92 8.28
C LEU A 73 0.51 8.00 7.08
N GLU A 74 1.36 8.05 6.05
CA GLU A 74 1.25 7.14 4.90
C GLU A 74 1.34 5.67 5.30
N THR A 75 2.24 5.31 6.22
CA THR A 75 2.35 3.92 6.67
C THR A 75 1.08 3.40 7.34
N CYS A 76 0.27 4.29 7.93
CA CYS A 76 -1.04 3.94 8.48
C CYS A 76 -2.07 3.55 7.39
N ALA A 77 -1.84 3.90 6.13
CA ALA A 77 -2.70 3.47 5.02
C ALA A 77 -2.57 1.97 4.72
N ILE A 78 -1.40 1.36 4.99
CA ILE A 78 -1.12 -0.05 4.67
C ILE A 78 -2.12 -0.99 5.35
N PRO A 79 -2.35 -0.94 6.68
CA PRO A 79 -3.34 -1.80 7.33
C PRO A 79 -4.78 -1.52 6.85
N ILE A 80 -5.10 -0.28 6.52
CA ILE A 80 -6.43 0.08 5.99
C ILE A 80 -6.66 -0.62 4.64
N PHE A 81 -5.71 -0.51 3.71
CA PHE A 81 -5.84 -1.15 2.40
C PHE A 81 -5.75 -2.67 2.48
N ALA A 82 -4.91 -3.23 3.36
CA ALA A 82 -4.86 -4.66 3.59
C ALA A 82 -6.21 -5.22 4.08
N MET A 83 -6.86 -4.53 5.03
CA MET A 83 -8.19 -4.90 5.51
C MET A 83 -9.24 -4.76 4.40
N LEU A 84 -9.26 -3.64 3.67
CA LEU A 84 -10.19 -3.41 2.57
C LEU A 84 -10.04 -4.45 1.46
N LEU A 85 -8.81 -4.89 1.18
CA LEU A 85 -8.53 -5.91 0.19
C LEU A 85 -9.09 -7.28 0.60
N VAL A 86 -8.84 -7.70 1.86
CA VAL A 86 -9.36 -8.96 2.41
C VAL A 86 -10.89 -8.96 2.42
N VAL A 87 -11.51 -7.88 2.91
CA VAL A 87 -12.98 -7.76 2.92
C VAL A 87 -13.53 -7.68 1.49
N GLY A 88 -12.86 -6.96 0.59
CA GLY A 88 -13.21 -6.87 -0.82
C GLY A 88 -13.22 -8.23 -1.50
N MET A 89 -12.18 -9.04 -1.27
CA MET A 89 -12.08 -10.40 -1.81
C MET A 89 -13.20 -11.31 -1.31
N GLN A 90 -13.51 -11.26 -0.01
CA GLN A 90 -14.60 -12.05 0.59
C GLN A 90 -16.00 -11.72 0.05
N ASN A 91 -16.22 -10.49 -0.38
CA ASN A 91 -17.52 -10.00 -0.85
C ASN A 91 -17.62 -9.93 -2.39
N THR A 92 -16.59 -10.32 -3.11
CA THR A 92 -16.56 -10.27 -4.58
C THR A 92 -17.06 -11.58 -5.16
N SER A 93 -18.10 -11.52 -5.99
CA SER A 93 -18.60 -12.64 -6.80
C SER A 93 -17.86 -12.77 -8.14
N ASP A 94 -17.31 -11.67 -8.67
CA ASP A 94 -16.57 -11.63 -9.94
C ASP A 94 -15.15 -11.10 -9.72
N PHE A 95 -14.24 -12.03 -9.47
CA PHE A 95 -12.82 -11.74 -9.31
C PHE A 95 -12.22 -11.05 -10.54
N LYS A 96 -12.60 -11.48 -11.75
CA LYS A 96 -12.01 -10.95 -13.00
C LYS A 96 -12.26 -9.44 -13.13
N THR A 97 -13.50 -9.02 -12.93
CA THR A 97 -13.87 -7.59 -12.98
C THR A 97 -13.18 -6.80 -11.86
N TYR A 98 -13.08 -7.36 -10.65
CA TYR A 98 -12.38 -6.72 -9.55
C TYR A 98 -10.88 -6.55 -9.86
N PHE A 99 -10.22 -7.60 -10.33
CA PHE A 99 -8.82 -7.57 -10.74
C PHE A 99 -8.54 -6.55 -11.85
N GLN A 100 -9.39 -6.50 -12.89
CA GLN A 100 -9.25 -5.52 -13.97
C GLN A 100 -9.38 -4.07 -13.50
N ARG A 101 -10.27 -3.79 -12.55
CA ARG A 101 -10.41 -2.45 -11.95
C ARG A 101 -9.17 -2.04 -11.18
N VAL A 102 -8.60 -2.94 -10.38
CA VAL A 102 -7.37 -2.69 -9.63
C VAL A 102 -6.16 -2.54 -10.57
N LEU A 103 -6.08 -3.36 -11.63
CA LEU A 103 -5.06 -3.25 -12.67
C LEU A 103 -5.14 -1.89 -13.39
N GLY A 104 -6.34 -1.49 -13.82
CA GLY A 104 -6.55 -0.17 -14.44
C GLY A 104 -6.12 0.97 -13.52
N LEU A 105 -6.45 0.87 -12.23
CA LEU A 105 -6.02 1.84 -11.23
C LEU A 105 -4.49 1.85 -11.08
N ALA A 106 -3.83 0.69 -11.06
CA ALA A 106 -2.37 0.60 -10.96
C ALA A 106 -1.67 1.27 -12.15
N LEU A 107 -2.18 1.05 -13.36
CA LEU A 107 -1.62 1.66 -14.58
C LEU A 107 -1.83 3.18 -14.61
N VAL A 108 -3.03 3.65 -14.28
CA VAL A 108 -3.34 5.09 -14.29
C VAL A 108 -2.57 5.82 -13.18
N SER A 109 -2.45 5.24 -11.99
CA SER A 109 -1.73 5.85 -10.86
C SER A 109 -0.21 5.84 -11.02
N GLU A 110 0.34 5.08 -11.97
CA GLU A 110 1.78 5.06 -12.26
C GLU A 110 2.26 6.40 -12.83
N ILE A 111 1.45 7.07 -13.64
CA ILE A 111 1.81 8.35 -14.28
C ILE A 111 2.05 9.44 -13.23
N PRO A 112 1.07 9.78 -12.35
CA PRO A 112 1.30 10.80 -11.32
C PRO A 112 2.37 10.40 -10.31
N TYR A 113 2.51 9.10 -10.00
CA TYR A 113 3.57 8.61 -9.13
C TYR A 113 4.96 8.88 -9.74
N ASN A 114 5.18 8.49 -10.98
CA ASN A 114 6.47 8.72 -11.65
C ASN A 114 6.77 10.22 -11.78
N LEU A 115 5.77 11.03 -12.10
CA LEU A 115 5.93 12.48 -12.19
C LEU A 115 6.35 13.09 -10.84
N ALA A 116 5.76 12.63 -9.74
CA ALA A 116 6.08 13.11 -8.39
C ALA A 116 7.48 12.71 -7.93
N PHE A 117 7.97 11.51 -8.29
CA PHE A 117 9.22 10.97 -7.77
C PHE A 117 10.40 11.05 -8.74
N SER A 118 10.17 11.03 -10.05
CA SER A 118 11.24 11.04 -11.04
C SER A 118 11.20 12.23 -12.00
N GLY A 119 10.08 12.98 -12.04
CA GLY A 119 9.85 14.04 -13.00
C GLY A 119 9.68 13.53 -14.45
N LYS A 120 9.51 12.21 -14.63
CA LYS A 120 9.29 11.56 -15.93
C LYS A 120 7.94 10.90 -15.96
N LEU A 121 7.30 10.84 -17.14
CA LEU A 121 6.01 10.13 -17.31
C LEU A 121 6.14 8.61 -17.11
N PHE A 122 7.28 8.05 -17.52
CA PHE A 122 7.60 6.64 -17.38
C PHE A 122 8.97 6.49 -16.73
N ASP A 123 9.00 5.83 -15.55
CA ASP A 123 10.20 5.47 -14.84
C ASP A 123 10.10 4.03 -14.35
N PHE A 124 11.16 3.25 -14.56
CA PHE A 124 11.23 1.85 -14.12
C PHE A 124 11.98 1.69 -12.79
N GLY A 125 12.37 2.79 -12.15
CA GLY A 125 13.13 2.79 -10.91
C GLY A 125 12.36 2.32 -9.68
N GLY A 126 11.03 2.43 -9.69
CA GLY A 126 10.11 1.97 -8.65
C GLY A 126 8.68 1.91 -9.17
N ARG A 127 7.80 1.25 -8.43
CA ARG A 127 6.38 1.11 -8.74
C ARG A 127 5.52 1.66 -7.60
N ASN A 128 4.39 2.23 -7.94
CA ASN A 128 3.45 2.73 -6.94
C ASN A 128 2.87 1.58 -6.08
N ALA A 129 2.38 1.91 -4.88
CA ALA A 129 1.84 0.95 -3.93
C ALA A 129 0.64 0.14 -4.45
N VAL A 130 -0.08 0.61 -5.48
CA VAL A 130 -1.25 -0.09 -6.04
C VAL A 130 -0.84 -1.40 -6.72
N TRP A 131 0.39 -1.51 -7.24
CA TRP A 131 0.93 -2.79 -7.70
C TRP A 131 1.03 -3.81 -6.58
N GLY A 132 1.37 -3.38 -5.37
CA GLY A 132 1.35 -4.25 -4.19
C GLY A 132 -0.06 -4.75 -3.86
N VAL A 133 -1.08 -3.89 -4.00
CA VAL A 133 -2.49 -4.28 -3.85
C VAL A 133 -2.89 -5.30 -4.91
N LEU A 134 -2.49 -5.09 -6.17
CA LEU A 134 -2.77 -6.01 -7.28
C LEU A 134 -2.13 -7.39 -7.06
N LEU A 135 -0.85 -7.43 -6.69
CA LEU A 135 -0.13 -8.68 -6.39
C LEU A 135 -0.73 -9.40 -5.18
N SER A 136 -1.09 -8.66 -4.13
CA SER A 136 -1.76 -9.22 -2.96
C SER A 136 -3.15 -9.77 -3.29
N LEU A 137 -3.89 -9.10 -4.18
CA LEU A 137 -5.18 -9.58 -4.67
C LEU A 137 -5.03 -10.90 -5.45
N PHE A 138 -4.02 -10.99 -6.31
CA PHE A 138 -3.70 -12.22 -7.04
C PHE A 138 -3.28 -13.35 -6.09
N MET A 139 -2.48 -13.05 -5.07
CA MET A 139 -2.13 -13.99 -4.00
C MET A 139 -3.37 -14.55 -3.30
N LEU A 140 -4.34 -13.70 -2.94
CA LEU A 140 -5.58 -14.14 -2.30
C LEU A 140 -6.41 -15.03 -3.22
N TYR A 141 -6.46 -14.74 -4.50
CA TYR A 141 -7.11 -15.58 -5.50
C TYR A 141 -6.48 -16.99 -5.56
N LEU A 142 -5.15 -17.06 -5.56
CA LEU A 142 -4.46 -18.35 -5.51
C LEU A 142 -4.75 -19.10 -4.20
N PHE A 143 -4.90 -18.41 -3.07
CA PHE A 143 -5.28 -19.03 -1.81
C PHE A 143 -6.67 -19.68 -1.86
N GLU A 144 -7.63 -19.08 -2.55
CA GLU A 144 -8.96 -19.67 -2.75
C GLU A 144 -8.93 -20.83 -3.74
N ARG A 145 -8.19 -20.67 -4.84
CA ARG A 145 -8.08 -21.69 -5.88
C ARG A 145 -7.50 -23.02 -5.37
N PHE A 146 -6.58 -22.96 -4.40
CA PHE A 146 -5.89 -24.14 -3.85
C PHE A 146 -6.40 -24.50 -2.45
N GLU A 147 -7.70 -24.40 -2.18
CA GLU A 147 -8.25 -24.68 -0.85
C GLU A 147 -8.48 -26.17 -0.55
N ASP A 148 -8.47 -27.07 -1.55
CA ASP A 148 -8.99 -28.44 -1.47
C ASP A 148 -8.10 -29.48 -0.74
N GLU A 149 -6.79 -29.23 -0.50
CA GLU A 149 -5.88 -30.21 0.13
C GLU A 149 -5.24 -29.73 1.43
N GLU A 150 -5.66 -30.25 2.60
CA GLU A 150 -5.29 -29.67 3.91
C GLU A 150 -3.78 -29.66 4.27
N LYS A 151 -3.01 -30.70 3.99
CA LYS A 151 -1.59 -30.74 4.38
C LYS A 151 -0.67 -30.00 3.38
N LYS A 152 -0.90 -30.18 2.10
CA LYS A 152 -0.16 -29.47 1.04
C LYS A 152 -0.54 -27.98 0.97
N ARG A 153 -1.76 -27.64 1.39
CA ARG A 153 -2.32 -26.30 1.39
C ARG A 153 -1.49 -25.28 2.20
N ARG A 154 -1.05 -25.62 3.41
CA ARG A 154 -0.25 -24.69 4.25
C ARG A 154 1.10 -24.37 3.63
N LEU A 155 1.79 -25.40 3.15
CA LEU A 155 3.07 -25.23 2.48
C LEU A 155 2.95 -24.43 1.18
N LEU A 156 1.92 -24.72 0.39
CA LEU A 156 1.67 -24.02 -0.86
C LEU A 156 1.33 -22.53 -0.61
N LYS A 157 0.46 -22.23 0.37
CA LYS A 157 0.15 -20.83 0.75
C LYS A 157 1.40 -20.08 1.22
N PHE A 158 2.24 -20.73 2.02
CA PHE A 158 3.51 -20.15 2.45
C PHE A 158 4.43 -19.85 1.26
N PHE A 159 4.52 -20.78 0.30
CA PHE A 159 5.31 -20.58 -0.91
C PHE A 159 4.75 -19.45 -1.79
N ILE A 160 3.43 -19.35 -1.95
CA ILE A 160 2.77 -18.25 -2.67
C ILE A 160 3.09 -16.89 -2.02
N VAL A 161 3.07 -16.81 -0.68
CA VAL A 161 3.45 -15.56 0.03
C VAL A 161 4.89 -15.18 -0.28
N ILE A 162 5.83 -16.13 -0.20
CA ILE A 162 7.25 -15.88 -0.49
C ILE A 162 7.42 -15.38 -1.93
N VAL A 163 6.82 -16.07 -2.89
CA VAL A 163 6.90 -15.67 -4.31
C VAL A 163 6.34 -14.27 -4.52
N THR A 164 5.17 -13.98 -3.95
CA THR A 164 4.55 -12.65 -4.08
C THR A 164 5.40 -11.56 -3.41
N PHE A 165 5.98 -11.86 -2.24
CA PHE A 165 6.91 -10.96 -1.55
C PHE A 165 8.14 -10.67 -2.42
N LEU A 166 8.75 -11.70 -3.00
CA LEU A 166 9.91 -11.56 -3.90
C LEU A 166 9.56 -10.74 -5.14
N TRP A 167 8.38 -10.95 -5.73
CA TRP A 167 7.90 -10.15 -6.85
C TRP A 167 7.76 -8.66 -6.48
N CYS A 168 7.21 -8.35 -5.29
CA CYS A 168 7.13 -6.97 -4.82
C CYS A 168 8.52 -6.33 -4.70
N GLN A 169 9.52 -7.08 -4.21
CA GLN A 169 10.89 -6.59 -4.06
C GLN A 169 11.58 -6.41 -5.43
N MET A 170 11.43 -7.37 -6.34
CA MET A 170 12.00 -7.28 -7.70
C MET A 170 11.42 -6.10 -8.48
N LEU A 171 10.13 -5.87 -8.39
CA LEU A 171 9.45 -4.75 -9.04
C LEU A 171 9.64 -3.42 -8.29
N LYS A 172 10.34 -3.44 -7.14
CA LYS A 172 10.52 -2.26 -6.26
C LYS A 172 9.20 -1.55 -5.97
N VAL A 173 8.17 -2.35 -5.60
CA VAL A 173 6.85 -1.83 -5.27
C VAL A 173 6.90 -1.12 -3.93
N ASP A 174 6.47 0.14 -3.91
CA ASP A 174 6.44 0.94 -2.70
C ASP A 174 5.50 0.31 -1.67
N HIS A 175 6.02 0.04 -0.46
CA HIS A 175 5.32 -0.67 0.63
C HIS A 175 4.72 -2.05 0.28
N GLY A 176 4.99 -2.60 -0.91
CA GLY A 176 4.38 -3.84 -1.39
C GLY A 176 4.66 -5.04 -0.47
N ALA A 177 5.89 -5.18 0.00
CA ALA A 177 6.28 -6.27 0.91
C ALA A 177 5.50 -6.26 2.23
N ALA A 178 5.36 -5.08 2.85
CA ALA A 178 4.59 -4.92 4.10
C ALA A 178 3.10 -5.24 3.88
N LEU A 179 2.54 -4.81 2.74
CA LEU A 179 1.16 -5.10 2.38
C LEU A 179 0.91 -6.60 2.19
N VAL A 180 1.79 -7.31 1.47
CA VAL A 180 1.69 -8.76 1.24
C VAL A 180 1.69 -9.53 2.56
N ILE A 181 2.62 -9.21 3.47
CA ILE A 181 2.70 -9.84 4.79
C ILE A 181 1.41 -9.59 5.57
N LEU A 182 0.96 -8.34 5.64
CA LEU A 182 -0.21 -7.97 6.42
C LEU A 182 -1.50 -8.59 5.86
N VAL A 183 -1.67 -8.60 4.54
CA VAL A 183 -2.79 -9.26 3.86
C VAL A 183 -2.80 -10.75 4.15
N SER A 184 -1.64 -11.42 4.11
CA SER A 184 -1.54 -12.86 4.40
C SER A 184 -1.92 -13.19 5.83
N ILE A 185 -1.50 -12.36 6.80
CA ILE A 185 -1.86 -12.49 8.22
C ILE A 185 -3.37 -12.28 8.40
N LEU A 186 -3.93 -11.17 7.90
CA LEU A 186 -5.36 -10.88 8.01
C LEU A 186 -6.22 -11.97 7.37
N TRP A 187 -5.77 -12.53 6.26
CA TRP A 187 -6.45 -13.65 5.61
C TRP A 187 -6.40 -14.93 6.44
N ALA A 188 -5.29 -15.22 7.13
CA ALA A 188 -5.17 -16.37 8.02
C ALA A 188 -6.11 -16.29 9.24
N PHE A 189 -6.32 -15.09 9.77
CA PHE A 189 -7.20 -14.82 10.92
C PHE A 189 -8.65 -14.50 10.53
N ARG A 190 -8.99 -14.49 9.24
CA ARG A 190 -10.38 -14.26 8.83
C ARG A 190 -11.31 -15.32 9.42
N LYS A 191 -12.46 -14.91 9.96
CA LYS A 191 -13.52 -15.83 10.29
C LYS A 191 -14.14 -16.37 9.01
N LYS A 192 -14.18 -17.68 8.87
CA LYS A 192 -14.94 -18.36 7.81
C LYS A 192 -16.43 -18.18 8.04
#